data_f841fb39b33407a37043bd5a5387186b
#
_entry.id   f841fb39b33407a37043bd5a5387186b
#
_cell.length_a   1.000
_cell.length_b   1.000
_cell.length_c   1.000
_cell.angle_alpha   90.00
_cell.angle_beta   90.00
_cell.angle_gamma   90.00
#
_symmetry.space_group_name_H-M   'P 1'
#
loop_
_entity.id
_entity.type
_entity.pdbx_description
1 polymer ?
#
loop_
_entity_poly.entity_id
_entity_poly.type
_entity_poly.pdbx_seq_one_letter_code
_entity_poly.pdbx_strand_id
1 'polypeptide(L)'
;MADRPGARASVSVVVVTYNALPWVERALESVRGHETIVVDHGSTDGTLELVRERFSEARLIEQENKGLGGGSNAGMRVASGDYFLLLNSDAWALEGSLEGLVAFAEEHPEAAVVGPKLLNPDGTLQHSVRGFPTLWRLATEYFFLRKLAPRSRALNAFYGGGFAYDEPREAEFLMGACLLVRREAADTVGLFDEDFFMFSEETDWCYRFRQAGWKVLFTPNAEFVHVGGASTRQNWGPMFREQVRGHLRFLAKHRGPREAERARRLLLVSLRLRCVVFPGERGRTYTEAAHWLGSSSAAELLERR
;
A
#
# COMPACT_ATOMS: atom_id res chain seq x y z
N MET A 1 -28.72 -6.16 11.46
CA MET A 1 -28.63 -6.19 9.97
C MET A 1 -29.37 -7.40 9.49
N ALA A 2 -30.33 -7.27 8.55
CA ALA A 2 -31.12 -8.39 8.07
C ALA A 2 -30.24 -9.28 7.19
N ASP A 3 -30.11 -10.52 7.58
CA ASP A 3 -29.53 -11.61 6.81
C ASP A 3 -30.24 -11.68 5.44
N ARG A 4 -29.50 -11.37 4.34
CA ARG A 4 -29.98 -11.57 2.97
C ARG A 4 -29.45 -12.92 2.48
N PRO A 5 -30.18 -14.02 2.63
CA PRO A 5 -29.70 -15.30 2.16
C PRO A 5 -29.66 -15.29 0.62
N GLY A 6 -28.47 -15.42 0.05
CA GLY A 6 -28.26 -15.66 -1.39
C GLY A 6 -27.80 -14.45 -2.22
N ALA A 7 -27.65 -13.23 -1.67
CA ALA A 7 -27.02 -12.13 -2.39
C ALA A 7 -25.49 -12.22 -2.26
N ARG A 8 -24.77 -12.21 -3.38
CA ARG A 8 -23.30 -12.05 -3.36
C ARG A 8 -22.94 -10.75 -2.66
N ALA A 9 -21.89 -10.77 -1.83
CA ALA A 9 -21.40 -9.56 -1.16
C ALA A 9 -21.03 -8.49 -2.20
N SER A 10 -21.44 -7.27 -1.94
CA SER A 10 -21.21 -6.14 -2.84
C SER A 10 -19.81 -5.54 -2.64
N VAL A 11 -19.17 -5.15 -3.74
CA VAL A 11 -17.82 -4.57 -3.75
C VAL A 11 -17.87 -3.17 -4.33
N SER A 12 -17.29 -2.22 -3.61
CA SER A 12 -16.95 -0.89 -4.13
C SER A 12 -15.47 -0.84 -4.43
N VAL A 13 -15.12 -0.62 -5.68
CA VAL A 13 -13.73 -0.47 -6.12
C VAL A 13 -13.33 1.01 -5.99
N VAL A 14 -12.24 1.27 -5.30
CA VAL A 14 -11.65 2.61 -5.16
C VAL A 14 -10.30 2.63 -5.86
N VAL A 15 -10.18 3.49 -6.87
CA VAL A 15 -8.96 3.70 -7.65
C VAL A 15 -8.51 5.15 -7.49
N VAL A 16 -7.33 5.36 -6.91
CA VAL A 16 -6.71 6.70 -6.84
C VAL A 16 -5.81 6.90 -8.04
N THR A 17 -5.97 8.02 -8.75
CA THR A 17 -5.22 8.32 -9.97
C THR A 17 -4.40 9.62 -9.82
N TYR A 18 -3.21 9.60 -10.42
CA TYR A 18 -2.36 10.77 -10.66
C TYR A 18 -1.45 10.49 -11.84
N ASN A 19 -1.75 11.07 -13.01
CA ASN A 19 -1.04 10.83 -14.28
C ASN A 19 -0.89 9.32 -14.58
N ALA A 20 -2.04 8.63 -14.68
CA ALA A 20 -2.14 7.18 -14.76
C ALA A 20 -2.56 6.68 -16.15
N LEU A 21 -2.56 7.54 -17.17
CA LEU A 21 -3.09 7.24 -18.51
C LEU A 21 -2.65 5.90 -19.10
N PRO A 22 -1.37 5.45 -18.97
CA PRO A 22 -0.94 4.19 -19.57
C PRO A 22 -1.62 2.94 -19.00
N TRP A 23 -2.17 3.03 -17.78
CA TRP A 23 -2.59 1.85 -17.02
C TRP A 23 -4.04 1.87 -16.55
N VAL A 24 -4.59 3.07 -16.29
CA VAL A 24 -5.90 3.25 -15.66
C VAL A 24 -7.02 2.59 -16.43
N GLU A 25 -6.98 2.60 -17.75
CA GLU A 25 -7.97 1.93 -18.60
C GLU A 25 -8.06 0.43 -18.27
N ARG A 26 -6.91 -0.24 -18.24
CA ARG A 26 -6.86 -1.68 -17.95
C ARG A 26 -7.29 -2.00 -16.51
N ALA A 27 -6.93 -1.14 -15.57
CA ALA A 27 -7.37 -1.25 -14.17
C ALA A 27 -8.90 -1.22 -14.08
N LEU A 28 -9.53 -0.21 -14.69
CA LEU A 28 -10.98 -0.02 -14.65
C LEU A 28 -11.74 -1.09 -15.44
N GLU A 29 -11.25 -1.50 -16.62
CA GLU A 29 -11.84 -2.59 -17.39
C GLU A 29 -11.90 -3.90 -16.57
N SER A 30 -10.86 -4.20 -15.80
CA SER A 30 -10.76 -5.45 -15.03
C SER A 30 -11.75 -5.57 -13.88
N VAL A 31 -12.38 -4.47 -13.50
CA VAL A 31 -13.35 -4.38 -12.39
C VAL A 31 -14.73 -3.90 -12.86
N ARG A 32 -14.97 -3.89 -14.18
CA ARG A 32 -16.24 -3.47 -14.77
C ARG A 32 -17.41 -4.29 -14.23
N GLY A 33 -18.53 -3.63 -13.96
CA GLY A 33 -19.71 -4.26 -13.36
C GLY A 33 -19.80 -4.13 -11.82
N HIS A 34 -18.75 -3.60 -11.19
CA HIS A 34 -18.77 -3.24 -9.77
C HIS A 34 -18.96 -1.73 -9.58
N GLU A 35 -19.47 -1.31 -8.41
CA GLU A 35 -19.43 0.11 -8.04
C GLU A 35 -17.98 0.59 -8.07
N THR A 36 -17.67 1.52 -8.95
CA THR A 36 -16.31 2.03 -9.14
C THR A 36 -16.24 3.52 -8.82
N ILE A 37 -15.31 3.88 -7.93
CA ILE A 37 -15.04 5.26 -7.54
C ILE A 37 -13.59 5.56 -7.95
N VAL A 38 -13.42 6.54 -8.83
CA VAL A 38 -12.11 7.05 -9.24
C VAL A 38 -11.87 8.36 -8.52
N VAL A 39 -10.76 8.46 -7.79
CA VAL A 39 -10.35 9.68 -7.10
C VAL A 39 -9.10 10.22 -7.77
N ASP A 40 -9.25 11.32 -8.49
CA ASP A 40 -8.15 11.93 -9.25
C ASP A 40 -7.52 13.10 -8.49
N HIS A 41 -6.20 13.08 -8.44
CA HIS A 41 -5.37 14.05 -7.72
C HIS A 41 -4.80 15.15 -8.62
N GLY A 42 -5.56 15.57 -9.64
CA GLY A 42 -5.16 16.61 -10.57
C GLY A 42 -4.26 16.09 -11.69
N SER A 43 -4.66 15.01 -12.34
CA SER A 43 -3.96 14.49 -13.53
C SER A 43 -4.00 15.48 -14.68
N THR A 44 -2.91 15.53 -15.46
CA THR A 44 -2.72 16.42 -16.60
C THR A 44 -2.31 15.68 -17.88
N ASP A 45 -2.33 14.35 -17.86
CA ASP A 45 -1.85 13.48 -18.93
C ASP A 45 -2.98 12.90 -19.83
N GLY A 46 -4.25 13.30 -19.58
CA GLY A 46 -5.42 12.74 -20.27
C GLY A 46 -6.15 11.65 -19.49
N THR A 47 -5.71 11.32 -18.25
CA THR A 47 -6.37 10.33 -17.38
C THR A 47 -7.84 10.68 -17.13
N LEU A 48 -8.13 11.95 -16.80
CA LEU A 48 -9.49 12.41 -16.51
C LEU A 48 -10.43 12.29 -17.71
N GLU A 49 -9.95 12.70 -18.88
CA GLU A 49 -10.69 12.64 -20.13
C GLU A 49 -11.05 11.19 -20.47
N LEU A 50 -10.07 10.28 -20.37
CA LEU A 50 -10.29 8.86 -20.60
C LEU A 50 -11.36 8.29 -19.65
N VAL A 51 -11.27 8.61 -18.34
CA VAL A 51 -12.25 8.12 -17.35
C VAL A 51 -13.66 8.64 -17.67
N ARG A 52 -13.81 9.93 -17.99
CA ARG A 52 -15.12 10.53 -18.33
C ARG A 52 -15.73 9.96 -19.59
N GLU A 53 -14.92 9.69 -20.62
CA GLU A 53 -15.40 9.21 -21.91
C GLU A 53 -15.70 7.71 -21.91
N ARG A 54 -14.89 6.89 -21.25
CA ARG A 54 -14.97 5.43 -21.37
C ARG A 54 -15.56 4.71 -20.16
N PHE A 55 -15.61 5.39 -19.00
CA PHE A 55 -16.09 4.85 -17.73
C PHE A 55 -17.07 5.82 -17.07
N SER A 56 -18.05 6.28 -17.84
CA SER A 56 -19.06 7.25 -17.39
C SER A 56 -19.94 6.72 -16.24
N GLU A 57 -19.97 5.41 -16.03
CA GLU A 57 -20.60 4.75 -14.89
C GLU A 57 -19.80 4.87 -13.59
N ALA A 58 -18.50 5.16 -13.68
CA ALA A 58 -17.67 5.36 -12.49
C ALA A 58 -17.96 6.72 -11.85
N ARG A 59 -18.02 6.72 -10.51
CA ARG A 59 -18.10 7.98 -9.76
C ARG A 59 -16.73 8.63 -9.70
N LEU A 60 -16.57 9.77 -10.36
CA LEU A 60 -15.33 10.54 -10.39
C LEU A 60 -15.33 11.60 -9.27
N ILE A 61 -14.25 11.63 -8.48
CA ILE A 61 -13.95 12.65 -7.47
C ILE A 61 -12.64 13.32 -7.84
N GLU A 62 -12.67 14.61 -8.07
CA GLU A 62 -11.49 15.43 -8.34
C GLU A 62 -11.11 16.20 -7.07
N GLN A 63 -9.86 16.10 -6.64
CA GLN A 63 -9.36 16.79 -5.46
C GLN A 63 -7.87 17.09 -5.55
N GLU A 64 -7.38 17.96 -4.68
CA GLU A 64 -5.94 18.13 -4.49
C GLU A 64 -5.28 16.83 -4.03
N ASN A 65 -4.00 16.66 -4.37
CA ASN A 65 -3.24 15.47 -4.00
C ASN A 65 -3.01 15.42 -2.48
N LYS A 66 -3.79 14.58 -1.81
CA LYS A 66 -3.71 14.29 -0.36
C LYS A 66 -2.97 12.98 -0.04
N GLY A 67 -2.24 12.45 -1.02
CA GLY A 67 -1.60 11.14 -0.91
C GLY A 67 -2.57 9.97 -1.09
N LEU A 68 -2.03 8.75 -1.14
CA LEU A 68 -2.82 7.56 -1.45
C LEU A 68 -3.90 7.30 -0.39
N GLY A 69 -3.56 7.45 0.89
CA GLY A 69 -4.52 7.28 2.00
C GLY A 69 -5.66 8.28 1.95
N GLY A 70 -5.38 9.58 1.70
CA GLY A 70 -6.40 10.62 1.60
C GLY A 70 -7.34 10.43 0.40
N GLY A 71 -6.79 10.02 -0.75
CA GLY A 71 -7.59 9.66 -1.93
C GLY A 71 -8.47 8.44 -1.69
N SER A 72 -7.89 7.38 -1.15
CA SER A 72 -8.65 6.17 -0.81
C SER A 72 -9.77 6.45 0.19
N ASN A 73 -9.51 7.29 1.20
CA ASN A 73 -10.54 7.70 2.16
C ASN A 73 -11.69 8.47 1.49
N ALA A 74 -11.38 9.37 0.55
CA ALA A 74 -12.42 10.09 -0.19
C ALA A 74 -13.33 9.13 -0.96
N GLY A 75 -12.76 8.11 -1.60
CA GLY A 75 -13.51 7.06 -2.29
C GLY A 75 -14.32 6.19 -1.33
N MET A 76 -13.72 5.69 -0.25
CA MET A 76 -14.39 4.82 0.72
C MET A 76 -15.57 5.51 1.43
N ARG A 77 -15.50 6.82 1.67
CA ARG A 77 -16.61 7.59 2.30
C ARG A 77 -17.87 7.62 1.46
N VAL A 78 -17.79 7.47 0.16
CA VAL A 78 -18.93 7.51 -0.76
C VAL A 78 -19.31 6.13 -1.32
N ALA A 79 -18.52 5.13 -1.04
CA ALA A 79 -18.72 3.75 -1.42
C ALA A 79 -19.92 3.13 -0.69
N SER A 80 -20.62 2.18 -1.31
CA SER A 80 -21.84 1.54 -0.76
C SER A 80 -21.69 0.04 -0.49
N GLY A 81 -20.65 -0.62 -1.04
CA GLY A 81 -20.45 -2.07 -0.97
C GLY A 81 -20.10 -2.58 0.43
N ASP A 82 -20.30 -3.88 0.64
CA ASP A 82 -19.93 -4.60 1.87
C ASP A 82 -18.41 -4.72 2.01
N TYR A 83 -17.69 -4.63 0.89
CA TYR A 83 -16.24 -4.60 0.80
C TYR A 83 -15.75 -3.39 0.02
N PHE A 84 -14.58 -2.90 0.39
CA PHE A 84 -13.78 -1.97 -0.41
C PHE A 84 -12.67 -2.75 -1.11
N LEU A 85 -12.60 -2.70 -2.43
CA LEU A 85 -11.41 -3.08 -3.17
C LEU A 85 -10.58 -1.82 -3.42
N LEU A 86 -9.48 -1.65 -2.68
CA LEU A 86 -8.50 -0.61 -2.96
C LEU A 86 -7.56 -1.14 -4.04
N LEU A 87 -7.60 -0.54 -5.22
CA LEU A 87 -6.86 -0.98 -6.39
C LEU A 87 -6.00 0.17 -6.92
N ASN A 88 -4.69 -0.05 -7.06
CA ASN A 88 -3.83 0.92 -7.70
C ASN A 88 -4.21 1.10 -9.17
N SER A 89 -4.06 2.32 -9.69
CA SER A 89 -4.33 2.65 -11.09
C SER A 89 -3.42 1.93 -12.10
N ASP A 90 -2.33 1.31 -11.63
CA ASP A 90 -1.40 0.48 -12.41
C ASP A 90 -1.50 -1.02 -12.04
N ALA A 91 -2.66 -1.45 -11.49
CA ALA A 91 -2.96 -2.84 -11.19
C ALA A 91 -4.31 -3.26 -11.81
N TRP A 92 -4.45 -4.54 -12.16
CA TRP A 92 -5.69 -5.10 -12.71
C TRP A 92 -5.90 -6.55 -12.33
N ALA A 93 -7.16 -6.96 -12.20
CA ALA A 93 -7.55 -8.34 -11.95
C ALA A 93 -7.34 -9.22 -13.19
N LEU A 94 -6.90 -10.46 -12.99
CA LEU A 94 -7.08 -11.50 -14.00
C LEU A 94 -8.51 -12.06 -13.93
N GLU A 95 -8.94 -12.75 -15.00
CA GLU A 95 -10.31 -13.27 -15.12
C GLU A 95 -10.70 -14.14 -13.91
N GLY A 96 -11.87 -13.86 -13.33
CA GLY A 96 -12.39 -14.56 -12.14
C GLY A 96 -11.69 -14.24 -10.81
N SER A 97 -10.63 -13.42 -10.82
CA SER A 97 -9.82 -13.18 -9.63
C SER A 97 -10.51 -12.32 -8.58
N LEU A 98 -11.31 -11.35 -9.00
CA LEU A 98 -12.06 -10.51 -8.04
C LEU A 98 -13.13 -11.34 -7.33
N GLU A 99 -13.86 -12.15 -8.08
CA GLU A 99 -14.86 -13.06 -7.53
C GLU A 99 -14.23 -14.09 -6.57
N GLY A 100 -13.07 -14.65 -6.95
CA GLY A 100 -12.31 -15.56 -6.10
C GLY A 100 -11.81 -14.90 -4.82
N LEU A 101 -11.39 -13.62 -4.90
CA LEU A 101 -10.96 -12.86 -3.72
C LEU A 101 -12.12 -12.59 -2.75
N VAL A 102 -13.30 -12.23 -3.28
CA VAL A 102 -14.52 -12.01 -2.49
C VAL A 102 -14.98 -13.32 -1.86
N ALA A 103 -15.05 -14.41 -2.63
CA ALA A 103 -15.45 -15.71 -2.10
C ALA A 103 -14.55 -16.14 -0.94
N PHE A 104 -13.22 -15.99 -1.10
CA PHE A 104 -12.27 -16.27 -0.03
C PHE A 104 -12.51 -15.39 1.22
N ALA A 105 -12.82 -14.10 1.05
CA ALA A 105 -13.11 -13.21 2.16
C ALA A 105 -14.42 -13.58 2.89
N GLU A 106 -15.42 -14.11 2.17
CA GLU A 106 -16.67 -14.60 2.77
C GLU A 106 -16.48 -15.87 3.57
N GLU A 107 -15.56 -16.76 3.14
CA GLU A 107 -15.18 -17.96 3.88
C GLU A 107 -14.35 -17.65 5.14
N HIS A 108 -13.80 -16.42 5.24
CA HIS A 108 -12.95 -15.98 6.34
C HIS A 108 -13.49 -14.72 7.02
N PRO A 109 -14.58 -14.82 7.80
CA PRO A 109 -15.23 -13.65 8.43
C PRO A 109 -14.31 -12.95 9.45
N GLU A 110 -13.28 -13.60 9.95
CA GLU A 110 -12.27 -13.02 10.83
C GLU A 110 -11.26 -12.11 10.10
N ALA A 111 -11.26 -12.09 8.75
CA ALA A 111 -10.36 -11.27 7.96
C ALA A 111 -10.91 -9.86 7.75
N ALA A 112 -10.17 -8.85 8.21
CA ALA A 112 -10.41 -7.46 7.84
C ALA A 112 -9.89 -7.16 6.43
N VAL A 113 -8.73 -7.71 6.08
CA VAL A 113 -8.04 -7.46 4.81
C VAL A 113 -7.67 -8.79 4.18
N VAL A 114 -8.00 -8.93 2.91
CA VAL A 114 -7.53 -10.04 2.06
C VAL A 114 -6.78 -9.47 0.87
N GLY A 115 -5.55 -9.96 0.65
CA GLY A 115 -4.77 -9.58 -0.52
C GLY A 115 -4.52 -10.77 -1.45
N PRO A 116 -4.59 -10.53 -2.76
CA PRO A 116 -4.34 -11.55 -3.76
C PRO A 116 -2.86 -11.81 -3.97
N LYS A 117 -2.55 -12.83 -4.74
CA LYS A 117 -1.24 -13.01 -5.34
C LYS A 117 -1.01 -11.95 -6.41
N LEU A 118 0.05 -11.17 -6.23
CA LEU A 118 0.45 -10.17 -7.21
C LEU A 118 1.49 -10.75 -8.19
N LEU A 119 1.32 -10.39 -9.44
CA LEU A 119 2.24 -10.72 -10.53
C LEU A 119 2.83 -9.43 -11.12
N ASN A 120 4.07 -9.50 -11.55
CA ASN A 120 4.66 -8.50 -12.42
C ASN A 120 4.03 -8.61 -13.84
N PRO A 121 4.15 -7.59 -14.71
CA PRO A 121 3.63 -7.66 -16.07
C PRO A 121 4.19 -8.81 -16.91
N ASP A 122 5.34 -9.35 -16.56
CA ASP A 122 5.96 -10.52 -17.19
C ASP A 122 5.46 -11.87 -16.65
N GLY A 123 4.47 -11.86 -15.75
CA GLY A 123 3.89 -13.04 -15.10
C GLY A 123 4.69 -13.58 -13.93
N THR A 124 5.83 -13.01 -13.59
CA THR A 124 6.60 -13.44 -12.40
C THR A 124 5.96 -12.98 -11.12
N LEU A 125 6.15 -13.73 -10.03
CA LEU A 125 5.62 -13.39 -8.72
C LEU A 125 6.14 -12.02 -8.24
N GLN A 126 5.21 -11.14 -7.86
CA GLN A 126 5.52 -9.92 -7.12
C GLN A 126 5.27 -10.13 -5.63
N HIS A 127 6.33 -10.08 -4.83
CA HIS A 127 6.23 -10.27 -3.38
C HIS A 127 5.44 -9.13 -2.73
N SER A 128 4.24 -9.41 -2.22
CA SER A 128 3.33 -8.42 -1.62
C SER A 128 3.28 -8.46 -0.10
N VAL A 129 3.66 -9.58 0.52
CA VAL A 129 3.66 -9.72 1.98
C VAL A 129 4.84 -8.99 2.60
N ARG A 130 4.57 -8.29 3.70
CA ARG A 130 5.54 -7.45 4.41
C ARG A 130 5.45 -7.68 5.92
N GLY A 131 6.51 -7.34 6.62
CA GLY A 131 6.55 -7.30 8.09
C GLY A 131 6.59 -5.87 8.62
N PHE A 132 5.92 -5.63 9.76
CA PHE A 132 5.88 -4.28 10.36
C PHE A 132 7.28 -3.71 10.64
N PRO A 133 7.47 -2.39 10.48
CA PRO A 133 8.74 -1.74 10.78
C PRO A 133 9.18 -1.99 12.23
N THR A 134 10.42 -2.45 12.38
CA THR A 134 11.15 -2.53 13.66
C THR A 134 12.58 -2.06 13.42
N LEU A 135 13.32 -1.69 14.45
CA LEU A 135 14.72 -1.30 14.29
C LEU A 135 15.54 -2.38 13.57
N TRP A 136 15.33 -3.65 13.92
CA TRP A 136 16.03 -4.77 13.28
C TRP A 136 15.68 -4.89 11.78
N ARG A 137 14.40 -4.86 11.44
CA ARG A 137 13.94 -4.95 10.04
C ARG A 137 14.41 -3.77 9.20
N LEU A 138 14.40 -2.56 9.76
CA LEU A 138 14.96 -1.39 9.11
C LEU A 138 16.49 -1.55 8.94
N ALA A 139 17.21 -2.05 9.95
CA ALA A 139 18.62 -2.34 9.82
C ALA A 139 18.90 -3.34 8.69
N THR A 140 18.18 -4.47 8.66
CA THR A 140 18.40 -5.51 7.63
C THR A 140 18.14 -4.99 6.23
N GLU A 141 17.17 -4.09 6.03
CA GLU A 141 16.87 -3.47 4.74
C GLU A 141 17.89 -2.40 4.39
N TYR A 142 18.09 -1.44 5.27
CA TYR A 142 18.85 -0.25 4.95
C TYR A 142 20.38 -0.49 4.93
N PHE A 143 20.88 -1.52 5.63
CA PHE A 143 22.27 -2.00 5.51
C PHE A 143 22.44 -3.17 4.53
N PHE A 144 21.43 -3.50 3.74
CA PHE A 144 21.43 -4.59 2.74
C PHE A 144 21.69 -5.99 3.31
N LEU A 145 21.54 -6.21 4.62
CA LEU A 145 21.82 -7.52 5.24
C LEU A 145 20.91 -8.62 4.69
N ARG A 146 19.68 -8.27 4.23
CA ARG A 146 18.76 -9.20 3.58
C ARG A 146 19.35 -9.85 2.32
N LYS A 147 20.29 -9.19 1.64
CA LYS A 147 20.94 -9.73 0.43
C LYS A 147 21.88 -10.89 0.74
N LEU A 148 22.36 -11.01 1.98
CA LEU A 148 23.22 -12.10 2.43
C LEU A 148 22.45 -13.43 2.53
N ALA A 149 21.15 -13.37 2.89
CA ALA A 149 20.28 -14.55 2.97
C ALA A 149 18.84 -14.17 2.62
N PRO A 150 18.50 -14.08 1.32
CA PRO A 150 17.19 -13.59 0.86
C PRO A 150 15.99 -14.41 1.35
N ARG A 151 16.18 -15.69 1.63
CA ARG A 151 15.14 -16.60 2.17
C ARG A 151 15.07 -16.61 3.69
N SER A 152 15.98 -15.93 4.38
CA SER A 152 16.02 -15.93 5.84
C SER A 152 14.86 -15.12 6.42
N ARG A 153 14.08 -15.73 7.29
CA ARG A 153 13.04 -15.02 8.06
C ARG A 153 13.62 -13.98 9.00
N ALA A 154 14.87 -14.14 9.46
CA ALA A 154 15.51 -13.16 10.33
C ALA A 154 16.05 -11.94 9.58
N LEU A 155 16.68 -12.15 8.41
CA LEU A 155 17.35 -11.08 7.66
C LEU A 155 16.45 -10.43 6.59
N ASN A 156 15.40 -11.11 6.15
CA ASN A 156 14.48 -10.59 5.13
C ASN A 156 13.02 -10.52 5.60
N ALA A 157 12.79 -10.45 6.91
CA ALA A 157 11.44 -10.41 7.49
C ALA A 157 10.61 -9.19 7.05
N PHE A 158 11.27 -8.07 6.70
CA PHE A 158 10.58 -6.87 6.20
C PHE A 158 9.88 -7.13 4.86
N TYR A 159 10.45 -7.97 3.99
CA TYR A 159 9.89 -8.34 2.69
C TYR A 159 9.29 -9.75 2.68
N GLY A 160 8.82 -10.24 3.82
CA GLY A 160 8.19 -11.55 3.90
C GLY A 160 9.15 -12.71 3.59
N GLY A 161 10.43 -12.61 3.96
CA GLY A 161 11.42 -13.65 3.71
C GLY A 161 10.97 -15.03 4.20
N GLY A 162 10.96 -16.01 3.31
CA GLY A 162 10.45 -17.36 3.59
C GLY A 162 8.93 -17.48 3.66
N PHE A 163 8.17 -16.46 3.22
CA PHE A 163 6.72 -16.56 3.02
C PHE A 163 6.45 -17.39 1.75
N ALA A 164 5.64 -18.42 1.90
CA ALA A 164 5.18 -19.22 0.78
C ALA A 164 3.93 -18.59 0.16
N TYR A 165 3.96 -18.39 -1.17
CA TYR A 165 2.88 -17.78 -1.95
C TYR A 165 2.02 -18.83 -2.68
N ASP A 166 2.01 -20.07 -2.21
CA ASP A 166 1.35 -21.23 -2.79
C ASP A 166 0.08 -21.67 -2.03
N GLU A 167 -0.12 -21.15 -0.82
CA GLU A 167 -1.30 -21.43 0.00
C GLU A 167 -1.76 -20.17 0.76
N PRO A 168 -3.04 -20.12 1.19
CA PRO A 168 -3.54 -19.03 2.03
C PRO A 168 -2.79 -18.97 3.37
N ARG A 169 -2.41 -17.73 3.77
CA ARG A 169 -1.65 -17.50 5.01
C ARG A 169 -1.98 -16.16 5.64
N GLU A 170 -1.84 -16.10 6.95
CA GLU A 170 -1.86 -14.83 7.66
C GLU A 170 -0.58 -14.03 7.39
N ALA A 171 -0.75 -12.72 7.13
CA ALA A 171 0.32 -11.75 6.93
C ALA A 171 0.33 -10.71 8.06
N GLU A 172 1.48 -10.08 8.30
CA GLU A 172 1.51 -8.89 9.17
C GLU A 172 0.82 -7.71 8.49
N PHE A 173 1.25 -7.40 7.25
CA PHE A 173 0.54 -6.52 6.35
C PHE A 173 0.83 -6.87 4.88
N LEU A 174 0.01 -6.35 3.99
CA LEU A 174 0.09 -6.54 2.56
C LEU A 174 0.34 -5.22 1.86
N MET A 175 1.06 -5.24 0.75
CA MET A 175 1.32 -4.06 -0.06
C MET A 175 0.00 -3.49 -0.62
N GLY A 176 -0.16 -2.17 -0.56
CA GLY A 176 -1.38 -1.43 -0.92
C GLY A 176 -1.77 -1.44 -2.41
N ALA A 177 -1.16 -2.32 -3.23
CA ALA A 177 -1.46 -2.39 -4.67
C ALA A 177 -2.87 -2.96 -4.98
N CYS A 178 -3.32 -3.92 -4.17
CA CYS A 178 -4.66 -4.50 -4.22
C CYS A 178 -5.02 -5.05 -2.84
N LEU A 179 -6.01 -4.46 -2.19
CA LEU A 179 -6.50 -4.87 -0.87
C LEU A 179 -8.03 -4.94 -0.90
N LEU A 180 -8.59 -6.12 -0.65
CA LEU A 180 -10.01 -6.27 -0.37
C LEU A 180 -10.21 -6.11 1.14
N VAL A 181 -10.97 -5.09 1.54
CA VAL A 181 -11.16 -4.70 2.94
C VAL A 181 -12.62 -4.83 3.31
N ARG A 182 -12.92 -5.56 4.38
CA ARG A 182 -14.27 -5.69 4.94
C ARG A 182 -14.71 -4.35 5.53
N ARG A 183 -15.85 -3.80 5.08
CA ARG A 183 -16.40 -2.53 5.58
C ARG A 183 -16.59 -2.56 7.09
N GLU A 184 -17.19 -3.61 7.64
CA GLU A 184 -17.42 -3.76 9.07
C GLU A 184 -16.11 -3.60 9.88
N ALA A 185 -15.01 -4.19 9.39
CA ALA A 185 -13.72 -4.04 10.02
C ALA A 185 -13.20 -2.59 9.93
N ALA A 186 -13.34 -1.94 8.77
CA ALA A 186 -12.96 -0.55 8.59
C ALA A 186 -13.78 0.38 9.50
N ASP A 187 -15.07 0.11 9.69
CA ASP A 187 -15.93 0.88 10.59
C ASP A 187 -15.48 0.77 12.06
N THR A 188 -14.86 -0.36 12.46
CA THR A 188 -14.37 -0.55 13.83
C THR A 188 -13.08 0.22 14.13
N VAL A 189 -12.16 0.35 13.17
CA VAL A 189 -10.84 0.96 13.40
C VAL A 189 -10.68 2.33 12.75
N GLY A 190 -11.66 2.76 11.95
CA GLY A 190 -11.58 3.95 11.11
C GLY A 190 -10.79 3.71 9.82
N LEU A 191 -10.83 4.68 8.93
CA LEU A 191 -10.18 4.66 7.62
C LEU A 191 -8.65 4.86 7.75
N PHE A 192 -7.96 5.10 6.65
CA PHE A 192 -6.53 5.43 6.68
C PHE A 192 -6.24 6.68 7.51
N ASP A 193 -5.12 6.69 8.18
CA ASP A 193 -4.58 7.89 8.82
C ASP A 193 -3.95 8.79 7.75
N GLU A 194 -4.57 9.94 7.49
CA GLU A 194 -4.17 10.87 6.43
C GLU A 194 -2.85 11.61 6.72
N ASP A 195 -2.28 11.42 7.91
CA ASP A 195 -0.93 11.87 8.20
C ASP A 195 0.14 11.09 7.42
N PHE A 196 -0.17 9.89 6.94
CA PHE A 196 0.66 9.16 5.98
C PHE A 196 0.29 9.62 4.55
N PHE A 197 1.17 10.40 3.94
CA PHE A 197 0.93 10.89 2.58
C PHE A 197 1.07 9.79 1.53
N MET A 198 2.14 9.02 1.61
CA MET A 198 2.47 7.92 0.70
C MET A 198 3.38 6.93 1.43
N PHE A 199 3.11 5.65 1.28
CA PHE A 199 3.75 4.54 1.97
C PHE A 199 3.47 4.50 3.48
N SER A 200 3.29 3.30 4.00
CA SER A 200 2.97 2.97 5.39
C SER A 200 1.55 3.31 5.86
N GLU A 201 0.69 3.92 5.05
CA GLU A 201 -0.74 4.06 5.34
C GLU A 201 -1.41 2.69 5.49
N GLU A 202 -1.15 1.76 4.58
CA GLU A 202 -1.62 0.38 4.64
C GLU A 202 -0.95 -0.41 5.77
N THR A 203 0.30 -0.09 6.07
CA THR A 203 1.03 -0.68 7.20
C THR A 203 0.37 -0.31 8.53
N ASP A 204 0.07 0.99 8.73
CA ASP A 204 -0.66 1.50 9.89
C ASP A 204 -2.04 0.87 10.01
N TRP A 205 -2.78 0.79 8.90
CA TRP A 205 -4.14 0.27 8.89
C TRP A 205 -4.18 -1.22 9.24
N CYS A 206 -3.33 -2.03 8.60
CA CYS A 206 -3.20 -3.44 8.93
C CYS A 206 -2.78 -3.65 10.39
N TYR A 207 -1.91 -2.78 10.93
CA TYR A 207 -1.54 -2.84 12.34
C TYR A 207 -2.74 -2.56 13.25
N ARG A 208 -3.56 -1.53 12.96
CA ARG A 208 -4.78 -1.21 13.72
C ARG A 208 -5.82 -2.34 13.65
N PHE A 209 -6.03 -2.95 12.49
CA PHE A 209 -6.90 -4.13 12.34
C PHE A 209 -6.45 -5.25 13.26
N ARG A 210 -5.15 -5.58 13.24
CA ARG A 210 -4.62 -6.65 14.10
C ARG A 210 -4.72 -6.32 15.59
N GLN A 211 -4.54 -5.08 15.99
CA GLN A 211 -4.76 -4.64 17.38
C GLN A 211 -6.23 -4.77 17.80
N ALA A 212 -7.16 -4.64 16.88
CA ALA A 212 -8.60 -4.84 17.11
C ALA A 212 -9.03 -6.32 17.03
N GLY A 213 -8.09 -7.26 16.83
CA GLY A 213 -8.35 -8.70 16.79
C GLY A 213 -8.68 -9.26 15.40
N TRP A 214 -8.68 -8.44 14.35
CA TRP A 214 -8.90 -8.87 12.99
C TRP A 214 -7.63 -9.50 12.39
N LYS A 215 -7.83 -10.37 11.38
CA LYS A 215 -6.73 -10.94 10.61
C LYS A 215 -6.49 -10.18 9.30
N VAL A 216 -5.26 -10.27 8.81
CA VAL A 216 -4.84 -9.88 7.46
C VAL A 216 -4.42 -11.16 6.75
N LEU A 217 -5.11 -11.52 5.67
CA LEU A 217 -4.89 -12.79 4.97
C LEU A 217 -4.39 -12.56 3.54
N PHE A 218 -3.47 -13.40 3.12
CA PHE A 218 -3.06 -13.57 1.75
C PHE A 218 -3.73 -14.80 1.15
N THR A 219 -4.17 -14.74 -0.11
CA THR A 219 -4.64 -15.90 -0.86
C THR A 219 -3.98 -15.98 -2.24
N PRO A 220 -3.51 -17.17 -2.67
CA PRO A 220 -3.06 -17.41 -4.04
C PRO A 220 -4.21 -17.68 -5.02
N ASN A 221 -5.46 -17.84 -4.53
CA ASN A 221 -6.61 -18.19 -5.35
C ASN A 221 -7.15 -17.04 -6.22
N ALA A 222 -6.61 -15.85 -6.03
CA ALA A 222 -6.88 -14.67 -6.84
C ALA A 222 -5.55 -14.08 -7.31
N GLU A 223 -5.45 -13.74 -8.59
CA GLU A 223 -4.23 -13.20 -9.19
C GLU A 223 -4.50 -11.82 -9.80
N PHE A 224 -3.66 -10.85 -9.43
CA PHE A 224 -3.69 -9.50 -9.98
C PHE A 224 -2.32 -9.15 -10.53
N VAL A 225 -2.29 -8.44 -11.64
CA VAL A 225 -1.04 -7.88 -12.16
C VAL A 225 -0.86 -6.48 -11.61
N HIS A 226 0.36 -6.13 -11.23
CA HIS A 226 0.71 -4.80 -10.77
C HIS A 226 2.06 -4.37 -11.37
N VAL A 227 2.07 -3.22 -12.04
CA VAL A 227 3.29 -2.68 -12.69
C VAL A 227 4.31 -2.24 -11.64
N GLY A 228 3.82 -1.53 -10.62
CA GLY A 228 4.62 -1.07 -9.50
C GLY A 228 5.48 0.15 -9.79
N GLY A 229 5.23 1.18 -9.02
CA GLY A 229 6.05 2.38 -9.02
C GLY A 229 5.90 3.27 -10.26
N ALA A 230 4.84 3.13 -11.04
CA ALA A 230 4.63 3.95 -12.24
C ALA A 230 4.63 5.45 -11.90
N SER A 231 3.90 5.87 -10.88
CA SER A 231 3.86 7.27 -10.41
C SER A 231 5.08 7.65 -9.57
N THR A 232 5.62 6.73 -8.75
CA THR A 232 6.72 7.03 -7.81
C THR A 232 8.09 7.13 -8.47
N ARG A 233 8.31 6.43 -9.60
CA ARG A 233 9.58 6.50 -10.34
C ARG A 233 9.83 7.88 -10.94
N GLN A 234 8.77 8.63 -11.26
CA GLN A 234 8.88 9.99 -11.81
C GLN A 234 9.44 10.99 -10.78
N ASN A 235 9.28 10.71 -9.47
CA ASN A 235 9.68 11.57 -8.36
C ASN A 235 10.39 10.78 -7.25
N TRP A 236 11.38 9.97 -7.61
CA TRP A 236 12.03 9.04 -6.68
C TRP A 236 12.58 9.70 -5.39
N GLY A 237 13.25 10.84 -5.49
CA GLY A 237 13.85 11.49 -4.32
C GLY A 237 12.84 11.90 -3.25
N PRO A 238 11.80 12.68 -3.58
CA PRO A 238 10.71 12.99 -2.68
C PRO A 238 10.00 11.75 -2.14
N MET A 239 9.69 10.78 -3.00
CA MET A 239 9.00 9.55 -2.59
C MET A 239 9.84 8.69 -1.65
N PHE A 240 11.15 8.63 -1.84
CA PHE A 240 12.05 7.96 -0.90
C PHE A 240 12.04 8.61 0.49
N ARG A 241 11.96 9.96 0.56
CA ARG A 241 11.81 10.66 1.85
C ARG A 241 10.47 10.35 2.51
N GLU A 242 9.38 10.28 1.73
CA GLU A 242 8.07 9.88 2.26
C GLU A 242 8.08 8.45 2.80
N GLN A 243 8.74 7.51 2.12
CA GLN A 243 8.91 6.14 2.64
C GLN A 243 9.65 6.13 3.98
N VAL A 244 10.74 6.89 4.11
CA VAL A 244 11.48 7.01 5.37
C VAL A 244 10.61 7.67 6.45
N ARG A 245 9.88 8.74 6.09
CA ARG A 245 8.95 9.43 6.99
C ARG A 245 7.85 8.48 7.48
N GLY A 246 7.27 7.67 6.59
CA GLY A 246 6.27 6.66 6.93
C GLY A 246 6.76 5.67 7.98
N HIS A 247 7.99 5.16 7.84
CA HIS A 247 8.57 4.28 8.87
C HIS A 247 8.73 4.97 10.23
N LEU A 248 9.21 6.22 10.23
CA LEU A 248 9.36 6.99 11.48
C LEU A 248 8.01 7.28 12.11
N ARG A 249 6.99 7.66 11.31
CA ARG A 249 5.64 7.93 11.77
C ARG A 249 4.99 6.69 12.37
N PHE A 250 5.10 5.55 11.68
CA PHE A 250 4.62 4.27 12.20
C PHE A 250 5.23 3.94 13.57
N LEU A 251 6.56 4.06 13.69
CA LEU A 251 7.25 3.79 14.95
C LEU A 251 6.89 4.81 16.05
N ALA A 252 6.77 6.09 15.71
CA ALA A 252 6.34 7.11 16.67
C ALA A 252 4.95 6.82 17.22
N LYS A 253 4.00 6.49 16.34
CA LYS A 253 2.60 6.21 16.67
C LYS A 253 2.44 4.94 17.50
N HIS A 254 3.10 3.85 17.12
CA HIS A 254 2.84 2.51 17.68
C HIS A 254 3.90 2.01 18.68
N ARG A 255 5.08 2.63 18.74
CA ARG A 255 6.20 2.24 19.61
C ARG A 255 6.74 3.40 20.44
N GLY A 256 6.25 4.61 20.17
CA GLY A 256 6.60 5.83 20.88
C GLY A 256 7.78 6.60 20.28
N PRO A 257 7.93 7.87 20.68
CA PRO A 257 8.87 8.82 20.07
C PRO A 257 10.35 8.41 20.25
N ARG A 258 10.68 7.70 21.32
CA ARG A 258 12.06 7.21 21.54
C ARG A 258 12.47 6.19 20.51
N GLU A 259 11.54 5.31 20.08
CA GLU A 259 11.81 4.28 19.09
C GLU A 259 11.95 4.91 17.68
N ALA A 260 11.11 5.90 17.36
CA ALA A 260 11.24 6.67 16.13
C ALA A 260 12.58 7.41 16.05
N GLU A 261 13.05 7.99 17.16
CA GLU A 261 14.35 8.66 17.19
C GLU A 261 15.54 7.68 17.04
N ARG A 262 15.43 6.48 17.61
CA ARG A 262 16.44 5.41 17.39
C ARG A 262 16.46 4.98 15.92
N ALA A 263 15.28 4.82 15.31
CA ALA A 263 15.15 4.51 13.88
C ALA A 263 15.74 5.62 13.01
N ARG A 264 15.45 6.89 13.31
CA ARG A 264 16.03 8.03 12.60
C ARG A 264 17.56 7.99 12.60
N ARG A 265 18.18 7.77 13.76
CA ARG A 265 19.64 7.66 13.89
C ARG A 265 20.20 6.48 13.09
N LEU A 266 19.56 5.31 13.18
CA LEU A 266 19.92 4.12 12.41
C LEU A 266 19.87 4.40 10.90
N LEU A 267 18.78 4.98 10.42
CA LEU A 267 18.59 5.32 9.02
C LEU A 267 19.59 6.38 8.55
N LEU A 268 19.87 7.40 9.37
CA LEU A 268 20.88 8.41 9.06
C LEU A 268 22.27 7.80 8.85
N VAL A 269 22.70 6.90 9.74
CA VAL A 269 23.99 6.17 9.59
C VAL A 269 23.99 5.37 8.30
N SER A 270 22.93 4.62 8.05
CA SER A 270 22.80 3.81 6.84
C SER A 270 22.85 4.64 5.57
N LEU A 271 22.12 5.77 5.51
CA LEU A 271 22.10 6.65 4.33
C LEU A 271 23.47 7.30 4.10
N ARG A 272 24.18 7.72 5.15
CA ARG A 272 25.56 8.23 5.03
C ARG A 272 26.51 7.20 4.42
N LEU A 273 26.38 5.92 4.81
CA LEU A 273 27.15 4.84 4.19
C LEU A 273 26.78 4.64 2.72
N ARG A 274 25.49 4.70 2.40
CA ARG A 274 25.00 4.60 1.01
C ARG A 274 25.48 5.74 0.12
N CYS A 275 25.65 6.96 0.64
CA CYS A 275 26.22 8.07 -0.13
C CYS A 275 27.62 7.76 -0.66
N VAL A 276 28.42 7.01 0.12
CA VAL A 276 29.79 6.62 -0.28
C VAL A 276 29.78 5.47 -1.30
N VAL A 277 28.82 4.54 -1.16
CA VAL A 277 28.78 3.30 -1.96
C VAL A 277 28.10 3.52 -3.32
N PHE A 278 27.11 4.41 -3.42
CA PHE A 278 26.30 4.61 -4.63
C PHE A 278 26.61 5.95 -5.30
N PRO A 279 27.29 5.97 -6.46
CA PRO A 279 27.51 7.20 -7.22
C PRO A 279 26.27 7.65 -7.98
N GLY A 280 26.31 8.86 -8.54
CA GLY A 280 25.31 9.40 -9.46
C GLY A 280 24.01 9.82 -8.78
N GLU A 281 22.89 9.66 -9.47
CA GLU A 281 21.57 10.11 -9.02
C GLU A 281 21.11 9.47 -7.72
N ARG A 282 21.34 8.15 -7.56
CA ARG A 282 21.03 7.44 -6.32
C ARG A 282 21.82 7.97 -5.14
N GLY A 283 23.11 8.25 -5.33
CA GLY A 283 23.95 8.85 -4.29
C GLY A 283 23.44 10.24 -3.90
N ARG A 284 23.03 11.08 -4.86
CA ARG A 284 22.42 12.39 -4.57
C ARG A 284 21.16 12.25 -3.71
N THR A 285 20.24 11.34 -4.10
CA THR A 285 19.03 11.07 -3.32
C THR A 285 19.33 10.66 -1.88
N TYR A 286 20.32 9.77 -1.68
CA TYR A 286 20.72 9.37 -0.32
C TYR A 286 21.37 10.52 0.45
N THR A 287 22.15 11.37 -0.20
CA THR A 287 22.75 12.56 0.42
C THR A 287 21.68 13.56 0.89
N GLU A 288 20.72 13.85 0.04
CA GLU A 288 19.59 14.73 0.38
C GLU A 288 18.74 14.17 1.52
N ALA A 289 18.45 12.86 1.48
CA ALA A 289 17.71 12.19 2.54
C ALA A 289 18.50 12.14 3.86
N ALA A 290 19.81 11.92 3.80
CA ALA A 290 20.68 11.97 4.98
C ALA A 290 20.77 13.38 5.58
N HIS A 291 20.85 14.41 4.73
CA HIS A 291 20.82 15.81 5.18
C HIS A 291 19.49 16.13 5.86
N TRP A 292 18.37 15.78 5.22
CA TRP A 292 17.04 15.95 5.78
C TRP A 292 16.88 15.23 7.14
N LEU A 293 17.29 13.96 7.25
CA LEU A 293 17.26 13.21 8.51
C LEU A 293 18.18 13.79 9.58
N GLY A 294 19.27 14.42 9.18
CA GLY A 294 20.23 15.03 10.10
C GLY A 294 19.86 16.43 10.57
N SER A 295 18.90 17.09 9.92
CA SER A 295 18.56 18.49 10.19
C SER A 295 17.68 18.70 11.42
N SER A 296 16.99 17.67 11.90
CA SER A 296 15.99 17.78 12.98
C SER A 296 15.79 16.46 13.71
N SER A 297 15.12 16.47 14.85
CA SER A 297 14.67 15.27 15.55
C SER A 297 13.57 14.54 14.77
N ALA A 298 13.29 13.27 15.14
CA ALA A 298 12.19 12.54 14.52
C ALA A 298 10.84 13.25 14.71
N ALA A 299 10.58 13.83 15.87
CA ALA A 299 9.36 14.57 16.15
C ALA A 299 9.19 15.78 15.20
N GLU A 300 10.22 16.62 15.07
CA GLU A 300 10.19 17.79 14.17
C GLU A 300 10.05 17.42 12.70
N LEU A 301 10.64 16.29 12.26
CA LEU A 301 10.50 15.79 10.88
C LEU A 301 9.08 15.30 10.58
N LEU A 302 8.33 14.87 11.59
CA LEU A 302 6.95 14.40 11.46
C LEU A 302 5.92 15.52 11.52
N GLU A 303 6.24 16.65 12.14
CA GLU A 303 5.39 17.86 12.17
C GLU A 303 5.42 18.65 10.86
N ARG A 304 6.52 18.56 10.10
CA ARG A 304 6.69 19.26 8.82
C ARG A 304 6.09 18.42 7.69
N ARG A 305 4.99 18.91 7.09
CA ARG A 305 4.47 18.43 5.80
C ARG A 305 5.21 19.05 4.64
#